data_98a2b200dba01eb424d0014b3bd7f68b
#
_entry.id   98a2b200dba01eb424d0014b3bd7f68b
#
_cell.length_a   1.000
_cell.length_b   1.000
_cell.length_c   1.000
_cell.angle_alpha   90.00
_cell.angle_beta   90.00
_cell.angle_gamma   90.00
#
_symmetry.space_group_name_H-M   'P 1'
#
loop_
_entity.id
_entity.type
_entity.pdbx_description
1 polymer ?
#
loop_
_entity_poly.entity_id
_entity_poly.type
_entity_poly.pdbx_seq_one_letter_code
_entity_poly.pdbx_strand_id
1 'polypeptide(L)'
;MAYAKVLGATNRQDGYLEGNGYLVSWCVGHLVELAPPNVYDAKYVKWSIADLPILPQKWQYLVSASTKKQFGILQKLMQRPDVDSIVNSCDSGREGELIFRLVYQQAGCKKPFSRLWLSSMEENAIREGFAHLKPSTEYDALYNAALCRERADWMVGINCSRLFSCLYGRSLAVGRVMTPTLAMAVQREAAIAAFTPEKFYTVSLAFEGDGTASSKRFSQKEDAETLLANCRKEVSTVVQKVERKEKNEKPPQLYDLTTLQRDANRLLGFTAQQTLNYAQSLYEKKLITYPRTDSRFLTEDMAASLPGLVSAVAGAFSVGEAVPVHAEQVINNSKVSDHHALLPTASMVQADFSALPAGELSVLRLIAARLLCAMGEPHRCAETVLTTICAGEEFTAKGKVVLDEGWKGIERKCWTICWTKRKSLLLCRMCRSKASAAFLVLN
;
A
#
# COMPACT_ATOMS: atom_id res chain seq x y z
N MET A 1 15.48 7.90 -17.21
CA MET A 1 15.36 9.35 -17.52
C MET A 1 16.01 10.23 -16.45
N ALA A 2 15.76 10.02 -15.14
CA ALA A 2 16.40 10.81 -14.08
C ALA A 2 17.94 10.73 -14.12
N TYR A 3 18.48 9.52 -14.10
CA TYR A 3 19.93 9.30 -14.22
C TYR A 3 20.55 9.97 -15.45
N ALA A 4 19.91 9.81 -16.61
CA ALA A 4 20.41 10.38 -17.86
C ALA A 4 20.51 11.91 -17.80
N LYS A 5 19.50 12.57 -17.21
CA LYS A 5 19.49 14.02 -17.00
C LYS A 5 20.66 14.46 -16.11
N VAL A 6 20.87 13.80 -14.99
CA VAL A 6 21.90 14.14 -13.99
C VAL A 6 23.30 13.89 -14.55
N LEU A 7 23.48 12.81 -15.33
CA LEU A 7 24.77 12.42 -15.93
C LEU A 7 25.07 13.19 -17.23
N GLY A 8 24.11 13.92 -17.79
CA GLY A 8 24.28 14.63 -19.07
C GLY A 8 24.16 13.73 -20.31
N ALA A 9 23.60 12.52 -20.18
CA ALA A 9 23.32 11.61 -21.29
C ALA A 9 22.00 12.02 -21.98
N THR A 10 22.01 13.03 -22.83
CA THR A 10 20.79 13.64 -23.40
C THR A 10 20.47 13.19 -24.82
N ASN A 11 21.42 12.61 -25.54
CA ASN A 11 21.22 12.16 -26.91
C ASN A 11 20.41 10.86 -26.92
N ARG A 12 19.19 10.93 -27.43
CA ARG A 12 18.23 9.80 -27.41
C ARG A 12 18.48 8.86 -28.60
N GLN A 13 18.64 7.59 -28.30
CA GLN A 13 18.77 6.49 -29.23
C GLN A 13 17.61 5.47 -29.04
N ASP A 14 17.56 4.45 -29.90
CA ASP A 14 16.59 3.36 -29.75
C ASP A 14 16.95 2.49 -28.53
N GLY A 15 16.18 2.65 -27.43
CA GLY A 15 16.34 1.88 -26.20
C GLY A 15 17.43 2.36 -25.23
N TYR A 16 18.09 3.49 -25.47
CA TYR A 16 19.07 4.09 -24.55
C TYR A 16 19.26 5.58 -24.80
N LEU A 17 19.97 6.25 -23.88
CA LEU A 17 20.45 7.64 -24.02
C LEU A 17 21.97 7.63 -23.91
N GLU A 18 22.64 8.52 -24.67
CA GLU A 18 24.09 8.65 -24.74
C GLU A 18 24.52 10.11 -24.53
N GLY A 19 25.65 10.33 -23.89
CA GLY A 19 26.26 11.63 -23.73
C GLY A 19 27.16 11.70 -22.51
N ASN A 20 28.08 12.66 -22.50
CA ASN A 20 29.01 12.93 -21.41
C ASN A 20 29.75 11.68 -20.88
N GLY A 21 30.11 10.75 -21.79
CA GLY A 21 30.81 9.50 -21.42
C GLY A 21 29.91 8.44 -20.79
N TYR A 22 28.58 8.61 -20.82
CA TYR A 22 27.61 7.65 -20.26
C TYR A 22 26.65 7.12 -21.33
N LEU A 23 26.33 5.84 -21.17
CA LEU A 23 25.23 5.15 -21.85
C LEU A 23 24.21 4.78 -20.80
N VAL A 24 23.00 5.31 -20.87
CA VAL A 24 21.92 5.04 -19.92
C VAL A 24 20.81 4.26 -20.62
N SER A 25 20.61 3.01 -20.21
CA SER A 25 19.54 2.16 -20.70
C SER A 25 18.72 1.59 -19.53
N TRP A 26 17.70 0.79 -19.82
CA TRP A 26 16.76 0.32 -18.81
C TRP A 26 16.27 -1.11 -19.11
N CYS A 27 15.86 -1.80 -18.05
CA CYS A 27 15.04 -2.99 -18.13
C CYS A 27 13.55 -2.61 -18.09
N VAL A 28 12.73 -3.39 -18.79
CA VAL A 28 11.25 -3.24 -18.77
C VAL A 28 10.63 -4.36 -17.93
N GLY A 29 11.10 -4.49 -16.69
CA GLY A 29 10.82 -5.62 -15.80
C GLY A 29 11.82 -6.75 -16.01
N HIS A 30 11.43 -8.01 -15.77
CA HIS A 30 12.27 -9.17 -16.04
C HIS A 30 12.40 -9.42 -17.55
N LEU A 31 13.63 -9.34 -18.05
CA LEU A 31 13.95 -9.66 -19.46
C LEU A 31 14.36 -11.12 -19.63
N VAL A 32 14.84 -11.72 -18.56
CA VAL A 32 15.32 -13.09 -18.48
C VAL A 32 14.55 -13.81 -17.37
N GLU A 33 14.07 -15.00 -17.66
CA GLU A 33 13.23 -15.80 -16.79
C GLU A 33 13.65 -17.27 -16.78
N LEU A 34 13.26 -18.01 -15.73
CA LEU A 34 13.50 -19.44 -15.66
C LEU A 34 12.80 -20.19 -16.80
N ALA A 35 13.52 -21.10 -17.41
CA ALA A 35 12.98 -21.93 -18.48
C ALA A 35 11.78 -22.77 -17.99
N PRO A 36 10.74 -22.92 -18.81
CA PRO A 36 9.63 -23.83 -18.50
C PRO A 36 10.09 -25.30 -18.57
N PRO A 37 9.35 -26.23 -17.93
CA PRO A 37 9.76 -27.63 -17.83
C PRO A 37 10.10 -28.33 -19.15
N ASN A 38 9.37 -28.02 -20.21
CA ASN A 38 9.58 -28.62 -21.54
C ASN A 38 10.91 -28.27 -22.21
N VAL A 39 11.62 -27.27 -21.71
CA VAL A 39 12.99 -26.93 -22.14
C VAL A 39 14.02 -27.91 -21.55
N TYR A 40 13.72 -28.44 -20.38
CA TYR A 40 14.59 -29.43 -19.71
C TYR A 40 14.40 -30.83 -20.33
N ASP A 41 13.15 -31.21 -20.63
CA ASP A 41 12.84 -32.50 -21.27
C ASP A 41 11.49 -32.40 -21.99
N ALA A 42 11.43 -32.87 -23.24
CA ALA A 42 10.22 -32.87 -24.06
C ALA A 42 9.04 -33.65 -23.44
N LYS A 43 9.32 -34.66 -22.58
CA LYS A 43 8.27 -35.40 -21.84
C LYS A 43 7.40 -34.49 -20.98
N TYR A 44 7.96 -33.39 -20.48
CA TYR A 44 7.24 -32.42 -19.64
C TYR A 44 6.25 -31.52 -20.39
N VAL A 45 6.09 -31.66 -21.72
CA VAL A 45 5.02 -31.00 -22.49
C VAL A 45 3.65 -31.51 -22.01
N LYS A 46 3.51 -32.81 -21.87
CA LYS A 46 2.31 -33.43 -21.32
C LYS A 46 2.43 -33.55 -19.78
N TRP A 47 1.41 -33.11 -19.09
CA TRP A 47 1.42 -33.21 -17.64
C TRP A 47 1.06 -34.61 -17.19
N SER A 48 1.91 -35.23 -16.40
CA SER A 48 1.74 -36.57 -15.83
C SER A 48 2.26 -36.60 -14.40
N ILE A 49 1.56 -37.30 -13.53
CA ILE A 49 1.98 -37.51 -12.12
C ILE A 49 3.27 -38.32 -12.08
N ALA A 50 3.45 -39.25 -13.02
CA ALA A 50 4.65 -40.10 -13.06
C ALA A 50 5.96 -39.33 -13.30
N ASP A 51 5.86 -38.10 -13.84
CA ASP A 51 7.00 -37.23 -14.11
C ASP A 51 7.35 -36.28 -12.95
N LEU A 52 6.64 -36.35 -11.85
CA LEU A 52 6.83 -35.48 -10.67
C LEU A 52 7.67 -36.19 -9.59
N PRO A 53 8.51 -35.46 -8.85
CA PRO A 53 8.77 -34.03 -8.96
C PRO A 53 9.76 -33.69 -10.06
N ILE A 54 9.56 -32.54 -10.75
CA ILE A 54 10.52 -31.97 -11.69
C ILE A 54 11.54 -31.16 -10.89
N LEU A 55 12.79 -31.62 -10.82
CA LEU A 55 13.89 -31.03 -10.08
C LEU A 55 15.10 -30.82 -10.98
N PRO A 56 15.25 -29.62 -11.58
CA PRO A 56 16.37 -29.35 -12.48
C PRO A 56 17.72 -29.46 -11.76
N GLN A 57 18.64 -30.26 -12.28
CA GLN A 57 20.00 -30.33 -11.77
C GLN A 57 20.80 -29.07 -12.16
N LYS A 58 20.54 -28.53 -13.34
CA LYS A 58 21.12 -27.28 -13.84
C LYS A 58 20.01 -26.35 -14.28
N TRP A 59 19.94 -25.18 -13.65
CA TRP A 59 18.95 -24.17 -14.00
C TRP A 59 19.24 -23.53 -15.35
N GLN A 60 18.21 -23.41 -16.18
CA GLN A 60 18.27 -22.74 -17.47
C GLN A 60 17.44 -21.47 -17.44
N TYR A 61 17.94 -20.45 -18.12
CA TYR A 61 17.32 -19.14 -18.23
C TYR A 61 17.11 -18.78 -19.69
N LEU A 62 15.98 -18.17 -19.99
CA LEU A 62 15.60 -17.77 -21.35
C LEU A 62 15.29 -16.28 -21.37
N VAL A 63 15.62 -15.65 -22.50
CA VAL A 63 15.16 -14.27 -22.76
C VAL A 63 13.68 -14.33 -23.13
N SER A 64 12.85 -13.56 -22.43
CA SER A 64 11.42 -13.47 -22.70
C SER A 64 11.16 -12.93 -24.10
N ALA A 65 10.24 -13.56 -24.82
CA ALA A 65 9.91 -13.19 -26.20
C ALA A 65 9.45 -11.72 -26.33
N SER A 66 8.68 -11.24 -25.35
CA SER A 66 8.15 -9.88 -25.33
C SER A 66 9.21 -8.79 -25.12
N THR A 67 10.34 -9.12 -24.49
CA THR A 67 11.41 -8.18 -24.14
C THR A 67 12.69 -8.38 -24.95
N LYS A 68 12.67 -9.30 -25.93
CA LYS A 68 13.83 -9.69 -26.74
C LYS A 68 14.51 -8.50 -27.43
N LYS A 69 13.74 -7.51 -27.90
CA LYS A 69 14.29 -6.30 -28.53
C LYS A 69 15.16 -5.52 -27.52
N GLN A 70 14.63 -5.22 -26.33
CA GLN A 70 15.36 -4.47 -25.32
C GLN A 70 16.56 -5.25 -24.78
N PHE A 71 16.43 -6.56 -24.59
CA PHE A 71 17.55 -7.42 -24.24
C PHE A 71 18.68 -7.33 -25.27
N GLY A 72 18.36 -7.39 -26.58
CA GLY A 72 19.37 -7.28 -27.63
C GLY A 72 20.08 -5.92 -27.66
N ILE A 73 19.38 -4.84 -27.30
CA ILE A 73 19.99 -3.51 -27.13
C ILE A 73 20.97 -3.52 -25.97
N LEU A 74 20.56 -3.99 -24.78
CA LEU A 74 21.40 -4.08 -23.60
C LEU A 74 22.64 -4.95 -23.85
N GLN A 75 22.48 -6.10 -24.52
CA GLN A 75 23.58 -6.99 -24.87
C GLN A 75 24.61 -6.28 -25.76
N LYS A 76 24.15 -5.58 -26.79
CA LYS A 76 25.04 -4.81 -27.68
C LYS A 76 25.78 -3.71 -26.92
N LEU A 77 25.09 -2.95 -26.06
CA LEU A 77 25.69 -1.89 -25.26
C LEU A 77 26.75 -2.43 -24.29
N MET A 78 26.47 -3.53 -23.61
CA MET A 78 27.41 -4.17 -22.68
C MET A 78 28.66 -4.73 -23.39
N GLN A 79 28.54 -5.07 -24.69
CA GLN A 79 29.67 -5.62 -25.49
C GLN A 79 30.44 -4.54 -26.25
N ARG A 80 30.00 -3.27 -26.27
CA ARG A 80 30.72 -2.18 -26.96
C ARG A 80 32.16 -2.06 -26.44
N PRO A 81 33.17 -1.96 -27.34
CA PRO A 81 34.57 -1.88 -26.93
C PRO A 81 34.93 -0.61 -26.16
N ASP A 82 34.18 0.46 -26.36
CA ASP A 82 34.32 1.76 -25.70
C ASP A 82 33.59 1.86 -24.34
N VAL A 83 33.02 0.79 -23.85
CA VAL A 83 32.44 0.70 -22.51
C VAL A 83 33.42 -0.01 -21.60
N ASP A 84 33.92 0.67 -20.57
CA ASP A 84 34.92 0.13 -19.65
C ASP A 84 34.26 -0.63 -18.47
N SER A 85 33.17 -0.10 -17.94
CA SER A 85 32.48 -0.65 -16.79
C SER A 85 30.98 -0.45 -16.84
N ILE A 86 30.23 -1.17 -16.01
CA ILE A 86 28.78 -1.13 -15.97
C ILE A 86 28.34 -0.71 -14.56
N VAL A 87 27.28 0.10 -14.46
CA VAL A 87 26.67 0.46 -13.20
C VAL A 87 25.29 -0.18 -13.13
N ASN A 88 25.09 -1.09 -12.17
CA ASN A 88 23.77 -1.59 -11.84
C ASN A 88 22.97 -0.51 -11.10
N SER A 89 22.07 0.14 -11.82
CA SER A 89 21.16 1.18 -11.31
C SER A 89 19.70 0.72 -11.28
N CYS A 90 19.46 -0.61 -11.28
CA CYS A 90 18.12 -1.16 -11.04
C CYS A 90 17.69 -0.87 -9.60
N ASP A 91 16.41 -1.06 -9.30
CA ASP A 91 15.83 -0.80 -8.00
C ASP A 91 16.70 -1.32 -6.85
N SER A 92 16.78 -0.53 -5.77
CA SER A 92 17.63 -0.83 -4.61
C SER A 92 17.00 -1.91 -3.75
N GLY A 93 16.96 -3.13 -4.28
CA GLY A 93 16.35 -4.26 -3.64
C GLY A 93 16.74 -5.58 -4.29
N ARG A 94 16.22 -6.66 -3.72
CA ARG A 94 16.48 -8.03 -4.17
C ARG A 94 16.10 -8.27 -5.63
N GLU A 95 14.94 -7.74 -6.06
CA GLU A 95 14.44 -7.91 -7.43
C GLU A 95 15.29 -7.15 -8.46
N GLY A 96 15.69 -5.90 -8.14
CA GLY A 96 16.56 -5.14 -9.03
C GLY A 96 17.94 -5.78 -9.22
N GLU A 97 18.49 -6.38 -8.15
CA GLU A 97 19.73 -7.14 -8.24
C GLU A 97 19.59 -8.37 -9.12
N LEU A 98 18.48 -9.11 -8.97
CA LEU A 98 18.19 -10.30 -9.80
C LEU A 98 18.03 -9.93 -11.27
N ILE A 99 17.19 -8.93 -11.59
CA ILE A 99 16.94 -8.48 -12.97
C ILE A 99 18.26 -8.13 -13.66
N PHE A 100 19.10 -7.32 -13.02
CA PHE A 100 20.37 -6.90 -13.59
C PHE A 100 21.30 -8.08 -13.82
N ARG A 101 21.55 -8.92 -12.82
CA ARG A 101 22.52 -10.01 -12.92
C ARG A 101 22.11 -11.09 -13.90
N LEU A 102 20.83 -11.40 -14.02
CA LEU A 102 20.34 -12.33 -15.04
C LEU A 102 20.57 -11.77 -16.46
N VAL A 103 20.31 -10.49 -16.67
CA VAL A 103 20.60 -9.84 -17.97
C VAL A 103 22.09 -9.81 -18.24
N TYR A 104 22.92 -9.44 -17.28
CA TYR A 104 24.35 -9.38 -17.39
C TYR A 104 24.96 -10.76 -17.74
N GLN A 105 24.53 -11.82 -17.05
CA GLN A 105 24.97 -13.19 -17.30
C GLN A 105 24.50 -13.70 -18.66
N GLN A 106 23.23 -13.49 -19.00
CA GLN A 106 22.63 -13.95 -20.25
C GLN A 106 23.20 -13.19 -21.47
N ALA A 107 23.61 -11.93 -21.29
CA ALA A 107 24.34 -11.16 -22.30
C ALA A 107 25.77 -11.63 -22.52
N GLY A 108 26.31 -12.50 -21.66
CA GLY A 108 27.69 -12.96 -21.71
C GLY A 108 28.71 -11.86 -21.39
N CYS A 109 28.30 -10.84 -20.66
CA CYS A 109 29.17 -9.72 -20.29
C CYS A 109 30.21 -10.15 -19.25
N LYS A 110 31.44 -9.66 -19.39
CA LYS A 110 32.55 -9.94 -18.47
C LYS A 110 33.19 -8.66 -17.92
N LYS A 111 32.66 -7.51 -18.26
CA LYS A 111 33.18 -6.22 -17.79
C LYS A 111 32.91 -6.03 -16.31
N PRO A 112 33.76 -5.31 -15.58
CA PRO A 112 33.49 -5.02 -14.17
C PRO A 112 32.21 -4.23 -14.02
N PHE A 113 31.50 -4.47 -12.94
CA PHE A 113 30.30 -3.68 -12.62
C PHE A 113 30.25 -3.30 -11.14
N SER A 114 29.68 -2.13 -10.89
CA SER A 114 29.44 -1.56 -9.58
C SER A 114 27.94 -1.41 -9.32
N ARG A 115 27.57 -1.22 -8.07
CA ARG A 115 26.19 -1.03 -7.63
C ARG A 115 25.92 0.41 -7.22
N LEU A 116 24.93 1.04 -7.86
CA LEU A 116 24.31 2.27 -7.41
C LEU A 116 23.13 1.90 -6.52
N TRP A 117 23.16 2.31 -5.24
CA TRP A 117 22.10 2.04 -4.28
C TRP A 117 21.45 3.34 -3.85
N LEU A 118 20.20 3.55 -4.24
CA LEU A 118 19.44 4.78 -3.96
C LEU A 118 18.05 4.45 -3.45
N SER A 119 17.60 5.18 -2.43
CA SER A 119 16.22 5.15 -1.92
C SER A 119 15.39 6.35 -2.42
N SER A 120 16.04 7.34 -3.06
CA SER A 120 15.41 8.53 -3.62
C SER A 120 15.92 8.81 -5.02
N MET A 121 15.06 9.37 -5.89
CA MET A 121 15.40 9.78 -7.26
C MET A 121 15.64 11.29 -7.39
N GLU A 122 15.87 11.97 -6.28
CA GLU A 122 16.25 13.39 -6.27
C GLU A 122 17.65 13.58 -6.89
N GLU A 123 17.86 14.71 -7.60
CA GLU A 123 19.11 14.95 -8.34
C GLU A 123 20.36 14.88 -7.46
N ASN A 124 20.27 15.40 -6.22
CA ASN A 124 21.40 15.37 -5.27
C ASN A 124 21.71 13.93 -4.82
N ALA A 125 20.68 13.13 -4.49
CA ALA A 125 20.85 11.73 -4.12
C ALA A 125 21.49 10.91 -5.25
N ILE A 126 21.10 11.18 -6.51
CA ILE A 126 21.71 10.54 -7.67
C ILE A 126 23.18 10.92 -7.82
N ARG A 127 23.55 12.20 -7.71
CA ARG A 127 24.94 12.66 -7.81
C ARG A 127 25.82 12.06 -6.73
N GLU A 128 25.34 12.07 -5.50
CA GLU A 128 26.04 11.49 -4.35
C GLU A 128 26.20 9.98 -4.50
N GLY A 129 25.16 9.27 -4.94
CA GLY A 129 25.20 7.85 -5.18
C GLY A 129 26.24 7.45 -6.25
N PHE A 130 26.35 8.23 -7.35
CA PHE A 130 27.38 8.00 -8.37
C PHE A 130 28.79 8.32 -7.87
N ALA A 131 28.95 9.22 -6.91
CA ALA A 131 30.22 9.48 -6.27
C ALA A 131 30.64 8.36 -5.31
N HIS A 132 29.69 7.55 -4.83
CA HIS A 132 29.91 6.48 -3.83
C HIS A 132 29.40 5.11 -4.31
N LEU A 133 29.74 4.75 -5.55
CA LEU A 133 29.40 3.42 -6.10
C LEU A 133 30.02 2.32 -5.27
N LYS A 134 29.27 1.26 -5.01
CA LYS A 134 29.70 0.12 -4.20
C LYS A 134 30.16 -1.05 -5.06
N PRO A 135 31.13 -1.86 -4.59
CA PRO A 135 31.49 -3.07 -5.26
C PRO A 135 30.32 -4.03 -5.40
N SER A 136 30.19 -4.66 -6.56
CA SER A 136 29.12 -5.63 -6.84
C SER A 136 29.09 -6.80 -5.86
N THR A 137 30.24 -7.19 -5.32
CA THR A 137 30.40 -8.32 -4.39
C THR A 137 29.68 -8.13 -3.05
N GLU A 138 29.46 -6.88 -2.63
CA GLU A 138 28.67 -6.60 -1.42
C GLU A 138 27.22 -7.08 -1.53
N TYR A 139 26.73 -7.28 -2.75
CA TYR A 139 25.34 -7.66 -3.04
C TYR A 139 25.18 -9.13 -3.46
N ASP A 140 26.22 -9.96 -3.35
CA ASP A 140 26.15 -11.37 -3.73
C ASP A 140 25.16 -12.15 -2.87
N ALA A 141 25.11 -11.88 -1.57
CA ALA A 141 24.13 -12.50 -0.67
C ALA A 141 22.68 -12.12 -1.04
N LEU A 142 22.47 -10.87 -1.43
CA LEU A 142 21.16 -10.37 -1.87
C LEU A 142 20.71 -11.04 -3.17
N TYR A 143 21.61 -11.16 -4.14
CA TYR A 143 21.39 -11.89 -5.38
C TYR A 143 21.06 -13.36 -5.15
N ASN A 144 21.85 -14.04 -4.30
CA ASN A 144 21.61 -15.43 -3.97
C ASN A 144 20.26 -15.65 -3.27
N ALA A 145 19.84 -14.74 -2.39
CA ALA A 145 18.52 -14.78 -1.78
C ALA A 145 17.40 -14.65 -2.81
N ALA A 146 17.58 -13.78 -3.82
CA ALA A 146 16.62 -13.63 -4.92
C ALA A 146 16.56 -14.91 -5.78
N LEU A 147 17.69 -15.48 -6.15
CA LEU A 147 17.76 -16.76 -6.89
C LEU A 147 17.10 -17.91 -6.14
N CYS A 148 17.36 -18.05 -4.85
CA CYS A 148 16.75 -19.10 -4.03
C CYS A 148 15.23 -18.96 -4.02
N ARG A 149 14.74 -17.73 -3.88
CA ARG A 149 13.29 -17.47 -3.92
C ARG A 149 12.68 -17.79 -5.28
N GLU A 150 13.27 -17.31 -6.37
CA GLU A 150 12.79 -17.56 -7.73
C GLU A 150 12.71 -19.06 -8.04
N ARG A 151 13.76 -19.81 -7.70
CA ARG A 151 13.84 -21.26 -7.91
C ARG A 151 12.85 -22.02 -7.03
N ALA A 152 12.68 -21.62 -5.77
CA ALA A 152 11.69 -22.22 -4.87
C ALA A 152 10.26 -21.96 -5.37
N ASP A 153 9.95 -20.75 -5.80
CA ASP A 153 8.65 -20.39 -6.38
C ASP A 153 8.38 -21.21 -7.67
N TRP A 154 9.39 -21.39 -8.52
CA TRP A 154 9.29 -22.25 -9.71
C TRP A 154 9.03 -23.72 -9.34
N MET A 155 9.82 -24.28 -8.41
CA MET A 155 9.69 -25.68 -8.00
C MET A 155 8.30 -25.97 -7.40
N VAL A 156 7.87 -25.13 -6.46
CA VAL A 156 6.55 -25.29 -5.82
C VAL A 156 5.43 -25.06 -6.82
N GLY A 157 5.52 -23.95 -7.57
CA GLY A 157 4.51 -23.55 -8.55
C GLY A 157 4.29 -24.61 -9.64
N ILE A 158 5.36 -25.08 -10.26
CA ILE A 158 5.30 -26.06 -11.36
C ILE A 158 4.83 -27.44 -10.83
N ASN A 159 5.47 -27.97 -9.80
CA ASN A 159 5.18 -29.33 -9.35
C ASN A 159 3.78 -29.44 -8.73
N CYS A 160 3.41 -28.52 -7.84
CA CYS A 160 2.10 -28.56 -7.20
C CYS A 160 0.96 -28.24 -8.19
N SER A 161 1.14 -27.27 -9.10
CA SER A 161 0.12 -27.00 -10.13
C SER A 161 -0.14 -28.20 -11.01
N ARG A 162 0.90 -28.90 -11.46
CA ARG A 162 0.78 -30.13 -12.27
C ARG A 162 0.14 -31.25 -11.47
N LEU A 163 0.60 -31.48 -10.24
CA LEU A 163 0.04 -32.53 -9.37
C LEU A 163 -1.47 -32.35 -9.18
N PHE A 164 -1.89 -31.19 -8.71
CA PHE A 164 -3.30 -30.94 -8.44
C PHE A 164 -4.13 -30.91 -9.73
N SER A 165 -3.58 -30.38 -10.83
CA SER A 165 -4.29 -30.38 -12.12
C SER A 165 -4.53 -31.81 -12.63
N CYS A 166 -3.55 -32.70 -12.50
CA CYS A 166 -3.69 -34.10 -12.88
C CYS A 166 -4.67 -34.85 -11.97
N LEU A 167 -4.59 -34.62 -10.64
CA LEU A 167 -5.48 -35.26 -9.67
C LEU A 167 -6.95 -34.88 -9.87
N TYR A 168 -7.21 -33.63 -10.17
CA TYR A 168 -8.58 -33.11 -10.29
C TYR A 168 -9.10 -32.99 -11.74
N GLY A 169 -8.30 -33.37 -12.73
CA GLY A 169 -8.69 -33.35 -14.14
C GLY A 169 -9.00 -31.97 -14.72
N ARG A 170 -8.48 -30.90 -14.10
CA ARG A 170 -8.67 -29.50 -14.53
C ARG A 170 -7.45 -28.65 -14.19
N SER A 171 -7.23 -27.55 -14.91
CA SER A 171 -6.13 -26.64 -14.63
C SER A 171 -6.30 -25.97 -13.25
N LEU A 172 -5.38 -26.23 -12.35
CA LEU A 172 -5.30 -25.64 -11.02
C LEU A 172 -3.91 -25.04 -10.82
N ALA A 173 -3.88 -23.73 -10.57
CA ALA A 173 -2.65 -23.02 -10.30
C ALA A 173 -2.37 -23.01 -8.79
N VAL A 174 -1.13 -23.34 -8.43
CA VAL A 174 -0.61 -23.26 -7.06
C VAL A 174 0.52 -22.24 -7.01
N GLY A 175 0.51 -21.39 -6.01
CA GLY A 175 1.56 -20.38 -5.84
C GLY A 175 1.66 -19.90 -4.41
N ARG A 176 2.85 -19.46 -4.05
CA ARG A 176 3.22 -19.04 -2.70
C ARG A 176 2.34 -17.94 -2.11
N VAL A 177 1.80 -17.06 -2.93
CA VAL A 177 0.93 -15.95 -2.48
C VAL A 177 -0.54 -16.28 -2.73
N MET A 178 -0.89 -16.71 -3.95
CA MET A 178 -2.29 -16.89 -4.31
C MET A 178 -2.98 -18.03 -3.53
N THR A 179 -2.29 -19.13 -3.27
CA THR A 179 -2.89 -20.29 -2.59
C THR A 179 -3.20 -19.99 -1.12
N PRO A 180 -2.27 -19.44 -0.30
CA PRO A 180 -2.60 -19.03 1.05
C PRO A 180 -3.69 -17.93 1.10
N THR A 181 -3.69 -16.99 0.17
CA THR A 181 -4.72 -15.95 0.09
C THR A 181 -6.11 -16.57 -0.18
N LEU A 182 -6.19 -17.50 -1.11
CA LEU A 182 -7.41 -18.24 -1.38
C LEU A 182 -7.87 -19.05 -0.14
N ALA A 183 -6.94 -19.73 0.53
CA ALA A 183 -7.24 -20.49 1.75
C ALA A 183 -7.81 -19.58 2.85
N MET A 184 -7.25 -18.39 3.06
CA MET A 184 -7.80 -17.41 4.02
C MET A 184 -9.22 -16.95 3.63
N ALA A 185 -9.48 -16.72 2.35
CA ALA A 185 -10.81 -16.36 1.86
C ALA A 185 -11.82 -17.51 2.11
N VAL A 186 -11.46 -18.74 1.76
CA VAL A 186 -12.31 -19.93 1.98
C VAL A 186 -12.59 -20.15 3.47
N GLN A 187 -11.59 -20.02 4.34
CA GLN A 187 -11.77 -20.12 5.79
C GLN A 187 -12.72 -19.04 6.31
N ARG A 188 -12.62 -17.80 5.79
CA ARG A 188 -13.51 -16.71 6.17
C ARG A 188 -14.94 -16.97 5.73
N GLU A 189 -15.16 -17.44 4.50
CA GLU A 189 -16.48 -17.83 4.01
C GLU A 189 -17.09 -18.98 4.83
N ALA A 190 -16.28 -19.99 5.17
CA ALA A 190 -16.73 -21.07 6.03
C ALA A 190 -17.14 -20.56 7.44
N ALA A 191 -16.38 -19.64 8.02
CA ALA A 191 -16.71 -19.02 9.29
C ALA A 191 -18.01 -18.19 9.22
N ILE A 192 -18.24 -17.48 8.09
CA ILE A 192 -19.48 -16.75 7.85
C ILE A 192 -20.67 -17.71 7.72
N ALA A 193 -20.51 -18.80 6.96
CA ALA A 193 -21.55 -19.79 6.77
C ALA A 193 -21.91 -20.55 8.06
N ALA A 194 -20.93 -20.77 8.94
CA ALA A 194 -21.12 -21.41 10.24
C ALA A 194 -21.57 -20.42 11.34
N PHE A 195 -21.70 -19.14 11.04
CA PHE A 195 -22.05 -18.13 12.03
C PHE A 195 -23.49 -18.31 12.51
N THR A 196 -23.66 -18.56 13.80
CA THR A 196 -24.98 -18.61 14.45
C THR A 196 -25.20 -17.28 15.20
N PRO A 197 -26.22 -16.47 14.80
CA PRO A 197 -26.53 -15.25 15.51
C PRO A 197 -27.03 -15.51 16.90
N GLU A 198 -26.44 -14.87 17.90
CA GLU A 198 -26.92 -14.86 19.26
C GLU A 198 -27.72 -13.60 19.54
N LYS A 199 -28.92 -13.74 20.10
CA LYS A 199 -29.72 -12.61 20.54
C LYS A 199 -29.26 -12.19 21.92
N PHE A 200 -29.19 -10.90 22.13
CA PHE A 200 -28.98 -10.30 23.45
C PHE A 200 -29.92 -9.11 23.62
N TYR A 201 -30.18 -8.76 24.85
CA TYR A 201 -31.09 -7.68 25.25
C TYR A 201 -30.33 -6.67 26.11
N THR A 202 -30.65 -5.39 25.96
CA THR A 202 -30.12 -4.30 26.81
C THR A 202 -31.25 -3.38 27.22
N VAL A 203 -31.19 -2.84 28.39
CA VAL A 203 -32.08 -1.78 28.85
C VAL A 203 -31.37 -0.45 28.65
N SER A 204 -32.06 0.55 28.10
CA SER A 204 -31.53 1.90 27.92
C SER A 204 -32.31 2.92 28.71
N LEU A 205 -31.61 3.80 29.41
CA LEU A 205 -32.15 4.97 30.10
C LEU A 205 -31.94 6.19 29.19
N ALA A 206 -32.97 6.94 28.93
CA ALA A 206 -32.92 8.24 28.28
C ALA A 206 -32.82 9.37 29.31
N PHE A 207 -31.91 10.31 29.05
CA PHE A 207 -31.76 11.52 29.86
C PHE A 207 -32.34 12.74 29.11
N GLU A 208 -32.72 13.76 29.85
CA GLU A 208 -33.01 15.06 29.22
C GLU A 208 -31.78 15.56 28.47
N GLY A 209 -31.96 15.99 27.20
CA GLY A 209 -30.88 16.48 26.35
C GLY A 209 -30.20 15.40 25.49
N ASP A 210 -30.94 14.40 24.96
CA ASP A 210 -30.53 13.38 24.00
C ASP A 210 -29.44 12.38 24.45
N GLY A 211 -29.15 12.30 25.75
CA GLY A 211 -28.23 11.30 26.30
C GLY A 211 -28.89 9.96 26.53
N THR A 212 -28.19 8.85 26.27
CA THR A 212 -28.65 7.50 26.60
C THR A 212 -27.56 6.72 27.35
N ALA A 213 -27.93 6.00 28.41
CA ALA A 213 -27.08 5.03 29.10
C ALA A 213 -27.65 3.62 28.87
N SER A 214 -26.78 2.64 28.70
CA SER A 214 -27.16 1.26 28.46
C SER A 214 -26.65 0.35 29.57
N SER A 215 -27.48 -0.64 29.96
CA SER A 215 -27.11 -1.70 30.89
C SER A 215 -26.09 -2.68 30.25
N LYS A 216 -25.63 -3.64 31.04
CA LYS A 216 -24.99 -4.86 30.54
C LYS A 216 -25.92 -5.61 29.57
N ARG A 217 -25.34 -6.55 28.82
CA ARG A 217 -26.09 -7.42 27.91
C ARG A 217 -26.71 -8.57 28.72
N PHE A 218 -27.96 -8.89 28.41
CA PHE A 218 -28.68 -10.05 28.93
C PHE A 218 -28.89 -11.06 27.81
N SER A 219 -28.69 -12.33 28.09
CA SER A 219 -28.98 -13.43 27.14
C SER A 219 -30.46 -13.78 27.13
N GLN A 220 -31.17 -13.58 28.23
CA GLN A 220 -32.60 -13.82 28.36
C GLN A 220 -33.38 -12.51 28.31
N LYS A 221 -34.54 -12.52 27.62
CA LYS A 221 -35.41 -11.36 27.48
C LYS A 221 -36.07 -10.99 28.82
N GLU A 222 -36.45 -11.99 29.56
CA GLU A 222 -37.13 -11.88 30.82
C GLU A 222 -36.31 -11.12 31.88
N ASP A 223 -34.98 -11.32 31.89
CA ASP A 223 -34.07 -10.60 32.76
C ASP A 223 -34.04 -9.09 32.47
N ALA A 224 -33.98 -8.77 31.14
CA ALA A 224 -34.03 -7.39 30.71
C ALA A 224 -35.40 -6.73 30.95
N GLU A 225 -36.50 -7.44 30.76
CA GLU A 225 -37.85 -6.96 31.06
C GLU A 225 -38.06 -6.74 32.58
N THR A 226 -37.51 -7.60 33.42
CA THR A 226 -37.54 -7.46 34.86
C THR A 226 -36.78 -6.21 35.31
N LEU A 227 -35.55 -6.02 34.78
CA LEU A 227 -34.80 -4.80 35.04
C LEU A 227 -35.54 -3.55 34.58
N LEU A 228 -36.12 -3.58 33.38
CA LEU A 228 -36.90 -2.44 32.85
C LEU A 228 -38.09 -2.10 33.73
N ALA A 229 -38.82 -3.12 34.21
CA ALA A 229 -39.95 -2.93 35.09
C ALA A 229 -39.55 -2.33 36.44
N ASN A 230 -38.37 -2.72 36.98
CA ASN A 230 -37.84 -2.14 38.20
C ASN A 230 -37.34 -0.71 37.99
N CYS A 231 -36.63 -0.41 36.89
CA CYS A 231 -36.20 0.95 36.58
C CYS A 231 -37.39 1.92 36.42
N ARG A 232 -38.52 1.46 35.89
CA ARG A 232 -39.75 2.31 35.77
C ARG A 232 -40.39 2.69 37.08
N LYS A 233 -40.08 2.01 38.18
CA LYS A 233 -40.54 2.35 39.52
C LYS A 233 -39.67 3.41 40.22
N GLU A 234 -38.45 3.58 39.73
CA GLU A 234 -37.52 4.57 40.22
C GLU A 234 -37.86 5.97 39.72
N VAL A 235 -37.85 6.97 40.62
CA VAL A 235 -38.13 8.37 40.26
C VAL A 235 -36.88 9.05 39.68
N SER A 236 -35.70 8.56 40.05
CA SER A 236 -34.40 9.15 39.65
C SER A 236 -33.31 8.09 39.58
N THR A 237 -32.26 8.38 38.86
CA THR A 237 -31.02 7.58 38.84
C THR A 237 -29.90 8.30 39.56
N VAL A 238 -29.00 7.56 40.19
CA VAL A 238 -27.85 8.12 40.89
C VAL A 238 -26.61 8.03 40.02
N VAL A 239 -25.98 9.16 39.76
CA VAL A 239 -24.67 9.19 39.10
C VAL A 239 -23.62 8.69 40.08
N GLN A 240 -23.06 7.52 39.81
CA GLN A 240 -22.02 6.91 40.63
C GLN A 240 -20.63 7.41 40.27
N LYS A 241 -20.35 7.53 38.95
CA LYS A 241 -19.02 7.86 38.47
C LYS A 241 -19.07 8.64 37.15
N VAL A 242 -18.17 9.63 37.04
CA VAL A 242 -17.90 10.35 35.80
C VAL A 242 -16.41 10.28 35.54
N GLU A 243 -16.03 9.57 34.46
CA GLU A 243 -14.65 9.49 34.05
C GLU A 243 -14.46 10.25 32.76
N ARG A 244 -13.55 11.23 32.78
CA ARG A 244 -13.17 11.98 31.59
C ARG A 244 -11.71 11.67 31.26
N LYS A 245 -11.45 11.21 30.02
CA LYS A 245 -10.10 10.93 29.53
C LYS A 245 -9.87 11.67 28.21
N GLU A 246 -8.76 12.39 28.16
CA GLU A 246 -8.32 12.99 26.90
C GLU A 246 -7.60 11.93 26.06
N LYS A 247 -7.92 11.92 24.77
CA LYS A 247 -7.28 11.07 23.78
C LYS A 247 -6.66 11.92 22.70
N ASN A 248 -5.40 11.63 22.41
CA ASN A 248 -4.67 12.18 21.28
C ASN A 248 -4.59 11.11 20.18
N GLU A 249 -5.25 11.35 19.07
CA GLU A 249 -5.20 10.49 17.90
C GLU A 249 -4.17 11.08 16.93
N LYS A 250 -3.05 10.37 16.77
CA LYS A 250 -1.96 10.80 15.89
C LYS A 250 -2.42 10.92 14.44
N PRO A 251 -1.80 11.80 13.66
CA PRO A 251 -1.99 11.84 12.21
C PRO A 251 -1.77 10.47 11.54
N PRO A 252 -2.47 10.20 10.44
CA PRO A 252 -2.25 8.96 9.70
C PRO A 252 -0.88 9.00 9.05
N GLN A 253 -0.22 7.84 8.94
CA GLN A 253 1.00 7.71 8.15
C GLN A 253 0.71 7.91 6.65
N LEU A 254 1.75 8.23 5.88
CA LEU A 254 1.67 8.30 4.42
C LEU A 254 1.19 6.97 3.82
N TYR A 255 0.87 6.96 2.54
CA TYR A 255 0.46 5.74 1.86
C TYR A 255 1.65 4.90 1.41
N ASP A 256 1.56 3.59 1.69
CA ASP A 256 2.09 2.53 0.85
C ASP A 256 1.02 2.10 -0.17
N LEU A 257 1.37 1.20 -1.10
CA LEU A 257 0.41 0.72 -2.10
C LEU A 257 -0.81 0.04 -1.45
N THR A 258 -0.58 -0.80 -0.45
CA THR A 258 -1.64 -1.59 0.20
C THR A 258 -2.66 -0.70 0.92
N THR A 259 -2.18 0.29 1.67
CA THR A 259 -3.09 1.21 2.37
C THR A 259 -3.83 2.14 1.40
N LEU A 260 -3.18 2.55 0.31
CA LEU A 260 -3.85 3.28 -0.77
C LEU A 260 -4.97 2.44 -1.39
N GLN A 261 -4.71 1.17 -1.72
CA GLN A 261 -5.70 0.25 -2.29
C GLN A 261 -6.89 0.02 -1.34
N ARG A 262 -6.62 -0.14 -0.04
CA ARG A 262 -7.67 -0.29 0.98
C ARG A 262 -8.57 0.93 1.09
N ASP A 263 -7.97 2.12 1.12
CA ASP A 263 -8.74 3.36 1.21
C ASP A 263 -9.46 3.69 -0.10
N ALA A 264 -8.84 3.45 -1.26
CA ALA A 264 -9.49 3.60 -2.56
C ALA A 264 -10.70 2.64 -2.71
N ASN A 265 -10.58 1.41 -2.22
CA ASN A 265 -11.70 0.47 -2.20
C ASN A 265 -12.82 0.94 -1.25
N ARG A 266 -12.47 1.30 -0.01
CA ARG A 266 -13.42 1.74 1.02
C ARG A 266 -14.16 3.01 0.63
N LEU A 267 -13.47 3.98 0.03
CA LEU A 267 -13.98 5.33 -0.21
C LEU A 267 -14.53 5.51 -1.63
N LEU A 268 -13.94 4.84 -2.61
CA LEU A 268 -14.24 5.03 -4.03
C LEU A 268 -14.83 3.78 -4.69
N GLY A 269 -14.76 2.61 -4.04
CA GLY A 269 -15.21 1.33 -4.59
C GLY A 269 -14.26 0.75 -5.65
N PHE A 270 -13.03 1.23 -5.76
CA PHE A 270 -12.06 0.71 -6.72
C PHE A 270 -11.51 -0.63 -6.26
N THR A 271 -11.27 -1.53 -7.22
CA THR A 271 -10.52 -2.75 -6.94
C THR A 271 -9.04 -2.44 -6.70
N ALA A 272 -8.30 -3.36 -6.07
CA ALA A 272 -6.86 -3.22 -5.89
C ALA A 272 -6.13 -3.04 -7.24
N GLN A 273 -6.55 -3.78 -8.27
CA GLN A 273 -5.96 -3.68 -9.61
C GLN A 273 -6.24 -2.32 -10.28
N GLN A 274 -7.48 -1.82 -10.18
CA GLN A 274 -7.81 -0.49 -10.71
C GLN A 274 -6.99 0.61 -10.03
N THR A 275 -6.87 0.55 -8.70
CA THR A 275 -6.05 1.50 -7.93
C THR A 275 -4.60 1.48 -8.38
N LEU A 276 -4.02 0.28 -8.56
CA LEU A 276 -2.65 0.12 -9.05
C LEU A 276 -2.49 0.69 -10.46
N ASN A 277 -3.43 0.42 -11.38
CA ASN A 277 -3.37 0.91 -12.75
C ASN A 277 -3.43 2.45 -12.79
N TYR A 278 -4.31 3.07 -12.01
CA TYR A 278 -4.38 4.53 -11.89
C TYR A 278 -3.11 5.12 -11.29
N ALA A 279 -2.58 4.51 -10.22
CA ALA A 279 -1.34 4.96 -9.61
C ALA A 279 -0.14 4.80 -10.58
N GLN A 280 -0.08 3.70 -11.33
CA GLN A 280 0.94 3.48 -12.34
C GLN A 280 0.89 4.55 -13.45
N SER A 281 -0.30 4.86 -13.96
CA SER A 281 -0.50 5.93 -14.96
C SER A 281 -0.10 7.30 -14.43
N LEU A 282 -0.45 7.63 -13.18
CA LEU A 282 -0.03 8.88 -12.52
C LEU A 282 1.49 8.97 -12.36
N TYR A 283 2.16 7.86 -12.03
CA TYR A 283 3.61 7.78 -11.96
C TYR A 283 4.27 8.01 -13.32
N GLU A 284 3.77 7.39 -14.38
CA GLU A 284 4.26 7.58 -15.75
C GLU A 284 4.08 9.02 -16.24
N LYS A 285 3.02 9.70 -15.78
CA LYS A 285 2.79 11.15 -15.97
C LYS A 285 3.64 12.01 -15.04
N LYS A 286 4.43 11.42 -14.15
CA LYS A 286 5.28 12.10 -13.15
C LYS A 286 4.48 12.93 -12.13
N LEU A 287 3.26 12.57 -11.83
CA LEU A 287 2.40 13.27 -10.88
C LEU A 287 2.50 12.71 -9.46
N ILE A 288 2.94 11.47 -9.32
CA ILE A 288 3.25 10.83 -8.03
C ILE A 288 4.59 10.09 -8.08
N THR A 289 5.10 9.71 -6.90
CA THR A 289 6.27 8.84 -6.75
C THR A 289 5.93 7.38 -7.08
N TYR A 290 6.92 6.48 -7.07
CA TYR A 290 6.76 5.09 -7.49
C TYR A 290 5.68 4.36 -6.67
N PRO A 291 4.66 3.77 -7.31
CA PRO A 291 3.48 3.29 -6.58
C PRO A 291 3.67 1.96 -5.87
N ARG A 292 4.63 1.12 -6.28
CA ARG A 292 4.84 -0.20 -5.66
C ARG A 292 5.82 -0.10 -4.49
N THR A 293 5.45 0.63 -3.47
CA THR A 293 6.19 0.77 -2.23
C THR A 293 5.45 0.11 -1.07
N ASP A 294 6.19 -0.45 -0.14
CA ASP A 294 5.73 -0.98 1.14
C ASP A 294 6.01 -0.02 2.30
N SER A 295 6.75 1.05 2.06
CA SER A 295 7.06 2.06 3.06
C SER A 295 5.97 3.11 3.18
N ARG A 296 5.77 3.58 4.41
CA ARG A 296 4.90 4.73 4.78
C ARG A 296 5.71 5.90 5.31
N PHE A 297 7.03 5.86 5.11
CA PHE A 297 7.97 6.84 5.62
C PHE A 297 8.81 7.41 4.48
N LEU A 298 9.44 8.53 4.77
CA LEU A 298 10.36 9.24 3.88
C LEU A 298 11.78 9.16 4.44
N THR A 299 12.75 9.48 3.60
CA THR A 299 14.17 9.58 3.96
C THR A 299 14.52 11.01 4.39
N GLU A 300 15.58 11.16 5.16
CA GLU A 300 16.03 12.47 5.71
C GLU A 300 16.38 13.49 4.62
N ASP A 301 16.92 13.06 3.49
CA ASP A 301 17.25 13.92 2.35
C ASP A 301 16.02 14.65 1.77
N MET A 302 14.82 14.09 1.97
CA MET A 302 13.56 14.70 1.52
C MET A 302 13.03 15.77 2.47
N ALA A 303 13.54 15.88 3.70
CA ALA A 303 13.01 16.79 4.72
C ALA A 303 12.95 18.25 4.27
N ALA A 304 14.00 18.73 3.61
CA ALA A 304 14.09 20.10 3.15
C ALA A 304 13.07 20.46 2.06
N SER A 305 12.63 19.51 1.25
CA SER A 305 11.69 19.72 0.15
C SER A 305 10.21 19.66 0.60
N LEU A 306 9.91 19.02 1.75
CA LEU A 306 8.55 18.81 2.22
C LEU A 306 7.72 20.09 2.41
N PRO A 307 8.22 21.17 3.04
CA PRO A 307 7.43 22.39 3.22
C PRO A 307 6.93 22.97 1.90
N GLY A 308 7.81 23.02 0.90
CA GLY A 308 7.46 23.48 -0.45
C GLY A 308 6.42 22.58 -1.13
N LEU A 309 6.58 21.27 -1.00
CA LEU A 309 5.64 20.30 -1.56
C LEU A 309 4.26 20.38 -0.89
N VAL A 310 4.19 20.47 0.44
CA VAL A 310 2.94 20.59 1.20
C VAL A 310 2.19 21.87 0.82
N SER A 311 2.89 23.00 0.74
CA SER A 311 2.32 24.29 0.32
C SER A 311 1.77 24.21 -1.11
N ALA A 312 2.53 23.63 -2.03
CA ALA A 312 2.13 23.46 -3.43
C ALA A 312 0.89 22.56 -3.58
N VAL A 313 0.85 21.45 -2.83
CA VAL A 313 -0.30 20.53 -2.81
C VAL A 313 -1.54 21.19 -2.19
N ALA A 314 -1.39 21.89 -1.07
CA ALA A 314 -2.49 22.64 -0.44
C ALA A 314 -3.08 23.69 -1.37
N GLY A 315 -2.23 24.44 -2.09
CA GLY A 315 -2.64 25.41 -3.09
C GLY A 315 -3.37 24.78 -4.28
N ALA A 316 -2.81 23.71 -4.86
CA ALA A 316 -3.39 23.01 -6.02
C ALA A 316 -4.79 22.42 -5.74
N PHE A 317 -5.07 22.01 -4.51
CA PHE A 317 -6.37 21.50 -4.08
C PHE A 317 -7.19 22.50 -3.28
N SER A 318 -6.79 23.78 -3.25
CA SER A 318 -7.52 24.89 -2.61
C SER A 318 -7.91 24.61 -1.14
N VAL A 319 -7.01 23.96 -0.37
CA VAL A 319 -7.26 23.62 1.04
C VAL A 319 -7.25 24.86 1.95
N GLY A 320 -6.78 25.99 1.44
CA GLY A 320 -7.13 27.35 1.91
C GLY A 320 -6.35 27.90 3.10
N GLU A 321 -5.66 27.11 3.89
CA GLU A 321 -4.86 27.57 5.04
C GLU A 321 -3.46 26.95 5.02
N ALA A 322 -2.50 27.60 5.68
CA ALA A 322 -1.19 27.01 5.89
C ALA A 322 -1.34 25.71 6.68
N VAL A 323 -1.03 24.59 6.04
CA VAL A 323 -0.98 23.29 6.71
C VAL A 323 0.33 23.24 7.50
N PRO A 324 0.30 22.94 8.81
CA PRO A 324 1.53 22.75 9.59
C PRO A 324 2.38 21.65 8.92
N VAL A 325 3.70 21.77 9.01
CA VAL A 325 4.61 20.76 8.43
C VAL A 325 5.43 20.10 9.54
N HIS A 326 4.92 19.00 10.06
CA HIS A 326 5.60 18.17 11.05
C HIS A 326 6.36 17.03 10.35
N ALA A 327 7.47 17.37 9.69
CA ALA A 327 8.25 16.43 8.90
C ALA A 327 8.78 15.25 9.70
N GLU A 328 9.08 15.46 10.99
CA GLU A 328 9.55 14.44 11.93
C GLU A 328 8.58 13.26 12.10
N GLN A 329 7.29 13.47 11.83
CA GLN A 329 6.27 12.42 11.94
C GLN A 329 6.35 11.37 10.82
N VAL A 330 6.92 11.75 9.69
CA VAL A 330 6.94 10.93 8.46
C VAL A 330 8.34 10.54 8.02
N ILE A 331 9.39 11.06 8.65
CA ILE A 331 10.78 10.74 8.31
C ILE A 331 11.28 9.58 9.17
N ASN A 332 11.75 8.51 8.53
CA ASN A 332 12.40 7.40 9.20
C ASN A 332 13.19 6.54 8.22
N ASN A 333 14.49 6.77 8.09
CA ASN A 333 15.37 6.03 7.17
C ASN A 333 15.33 4.51 7.40
N SER A 334 15.22 4.05 8.65
CA SER A 334 15.22 2.61 8.96
C SER A 334 13.96 1.87 8.50
N LYS A 335 12.90 2.60 8.14
CA LYS A 335 11.62 2.06 7.64
C LYS A 335 11.40 2.31 6.15
N VAL A 336 12.41 2.79 5.46
CA VAL A 336 12.44 2.89 4.00
C VAL A 336 13.37 1.81 3.49
N SER A 337 12.84 0.84 2.74
CA SER A 337 13.61 -0.25 2.13
C SER A 337 14.07 0.15 0.72
N ASP A 338 13.30 -0.22 -0.28
CA ASP A 338 13.61 0.01 -1.69
C ASP A 338 13.07 1.37 -2.18
N HIS A 339 11.90 1.75 -1.68
CA HIS A 339 11.21 2.98 -2.07
C HIS A 339 10.57 3.63 -0.85
N HIS A 340 10.55 4.97 -0.82
CA HIS A 340 9.82 5.74 0.19
C HIS A 340 8.30 5.72 -0.06
N ALA A 341 7.52 6.28 0.88
CA ALA A 341 6.08 6.39 0.79
C ALA A 341 5.60 7.12 -0.49
N LEU A 342 4.34 6.86 -0.86
CA LEU A 342 3.68 7.53 -1.97
C LEU A 342 3.44 9.01 -1.68
N LEU A 343 3.91 9.87 -2.59
CA LEU A 343 3.75 11.31 -2.55
C LEU A 343 3.29 11.85 -3.91
N PRO A 344 2.57 12.97 -3.94
CA PRO A 344 2.51 13.82 -5.13
C PRO A 344 3.91 14.37 -5.42
N THR A 345 4.20 14.66 -6.68
CA THR A 345 5.45 15.34 -7.09
C THR A 345 5.23 16.83 -7.27
N ALA A 346 6.30 17.61 -7.31
CA ALA A 346 6.23 19.03 -7.64
C ALA A 346 5.61 19.29 -9.04
N SER A 347 5.79 18.37 -9.99
CA SER A 347 5.19 18.47 -11.33
C SER A 347 3.67 18.44 -11.34
N MET A 348 3.04 17.94 -10.27
CA MET A 348 1.58 17.93 -10.12
C MET A 348 0.99 19.35 -10.13
N VAL A 349 1.72 20.35 -9.63
CA VAL A 349 1.24 21.74 -9.53
C VAL A 349 0.98 22.36 -10.89
N GLN A 350 1.71 21.92 -11.92
CA GLN A 350 1.59 22.39 -13.30
C GLN A 350 0.62 21.52 -14.14
N ALA A 351 0.05 20.48 -13.55
CA ALA A 351 -0.80 19.55 -14.27
C ALA A 351 -2.22 20.12 -14.47
N ASP A 352 -2.73 19.95 -15.68
CA ASP A 352 -4.16 20.19 -15.94
C ASP A 352 -5.00 19.01 -15.41
N PHE A 353 -5.59 19.21 -14.26
CA PHE A 353 -6.45 18.19 -13.63
C PHE A 353 -7.73 17.88 -14.44
N SER A 354 -8.16 18.80 -15.33
CA SER A 354 -9.33 18.56 -16.18
C SER A 354 -9.04 17.52 -17.28
N ALA A 355 -7.78 17.38 -17.68
CA ALA A 355 -7.33 16.39 -18.66
C ALA A 355 -7.13 14.98 -18.07
N LEU A 356 -7.16 14.83 -16.73
CA LEU A 356 -6.99 13.52 -16.09
C LEU A 356 -8.29 12.72 -16.08
N PRO A 357 -8.24 11.42 -16.39
CA PRO A 357 -9.36 10.50 -16.15
C PRO A 357 -9.83 10.58 -14.70
N ALA A 358 -11.15 10.52 -14.49
CA ALA A 358 -11.76 10.69 -13.17
C ALA A 358 -11.22 9.73 -12.09
N GLY A 359 -10.85 8.50 -12.48
CA GLY A 359 -10.24 7.52 -11.58
C GLY A 359 -8.84 7.92 -11.13
N GLU A 360 -8.01 8.38 -12.06
CA GLU A 360 -6.66 8.88 -11.77
C GLU A 360 -6.70 10.12 -10.86
N LEU A 361 -7.55 11.09 -11.21
CA LEU A 361 -7.73 12.28 -10.39
C LEU A 361 -8.19 11.95 -8.97
N SER A 362 -9.07 10.94 -8.82
CA SER A 362 -9.54 10.49 -7.51
C SER A 362 -8.42 9.86 -6.68
N VAL A 363 -7.55 9.06 -7.30
CA VAL A 363 -6.38 8.46 -6.63
C VAL A 363 -5.35 9.54 -6.26
N LEU A 364 -5.08 10.50 -7.16
CA LEU A 364 -4.19 11.63 -6.89
C LEU A 364 -4.67 12.45 -5.68
N ARG A 365 -5.97 12.72 -5.60
CA ARG A 365 -6.61 13.43 -4.48
C ARG A 365 -6.47 12.67 -3.16
N LEU A 366 -6.61 11.33 -3.17
CA LEU A 366 -6.36 10.52 -1.97
C LEU A 366 -4.93 10.66 -1.47
N ILE A 367 -3.95 10.56 -2.37
CA ILE A 367 -2.52 10.68 -2.03
C ILE A 367 -2.22 12.09 -1.51
N ALA A 368 -2.74 13.12 -2.16
CA ALA A 368 -2.57 14.52 -1.74
C ALA A 368 -3.19 14.78 -0.36
N ALA A 369 -4.43 14.38 -0.15
CA ALA A 369 -5.12 14.52 1.14
C ALA A 369 -4.37 13.79 2.27
N ARG A 370 -3.83 12.60 1.97
CA ARG A 370 -3.04 11.83 2.94
C ARG A 370 -1.75 12.56 3.33
N LEU A 371 -1.04 13.15 2.37
CA LEU A 371 0.15 13.96 2.65
C LEU A 371 -0.20 15.11 3.61
N LEU A 372 -1.24 15.89 3.29
CA LEU A 372 -1.64 17.03 4.12
C LEU A 372 -2.06 16.59 5.53
N CYS A 373 -2.82 15.50 5.65
CA CYS A 373 -3.22 14.97 6.94
C CYS A 373 -2.03 14.46 7.76
N ALA A 374 -1.05 13.80 7.12
CA ALA A 374 0.12 13.24 7.79
C ALA A 374 1.05 14.30 8.38
N MET A 375 0.98 15.53 7.86
CA MET A 375 1.73 16.68 8.36
C MET A 375 1.00 17.47 9.44
N GLY A 376 -0.28 17.15 9.71
CA GLY A 376 -1.12 17.90 10.64
C GLY A 376 -0.86 17.61 12.11
N GLU A 377 -1.50 18.41 12.96
CA GLU A 377 -1.52 18.22 14.40
C GLU A 377 -2.36 16.99 14.80
N PRO A 378 -2.09 16.38 15.96
CA PRO A 378 -2.95 15.33 16.49
C PRO A 378 -4.39 15.81 16.71
N HIS A 379 -5.36 14.94 16.40
CA HIS A 379 -6.74 15.16 16.77
C HIS A 379 -6.93 14.90 18.26
N ARG A 380 -7.37 15.92 19.01
CA ARG A 380 -7.60 15.82 20.46
C ARG A 380 -9.09 15.76 20.76
N CYS A 381 -9.47 14.82 21.60
CA CYS A 381 -10.85 14.70 22.09
C CYS A 381 -10.88 14.27 23.54
N ALA A 382 -11.92 14.68 24.23
CA ALA A 382 -12.25 14.17 25.56
C ALA A 382 -13.38 13.14 25.44
N GLU A 383 -13.13 11.93 25.90
CA GLU A 383 -14.15 10.90 26.06
C GLU A 383 -14.61 10.93 27.53
N THR A 384 -15.92 11.08 27.73
CA THR A 384 -16.55 11.03 29.06
C THR A 384 -17.38 9.75 29.14
N VAL A 385 -17.13 8.96 30.16
CA VAL A 385 -17.93 7.79 30.51
C VAL A 385 -18.68 8.14 31.80
N LEU A 386 -20.00 8.12 31.72
CA LEU A 386 -20.90 8.29 32.86
C LEU A 386 -21.41 6.91 33.27
N THR A 387 -21.22 6.55 34.54
CA THR A 387 -21.83 5.37 35.12
C THR A 387 -22.91 5.82 36.11
N THR A 388 -24.12 5.32 35.92
CA THR A 388 -25.27 5.60 36.77
C THR A 388 -25.88 4.30 37.27
N ILE A 389 -26.49 4.33 38.44
CA ILE A 389 -27.22 3.19 39.02
C ILE A 389 -28.72 3.48 38.98
N CYS A 390 -29.46 2.49 38.46
CA CYS A 390 -30.92 2.48 38.49
C CYS A 390 -31.36 1.06 38.85
N ALA A 391 -32.26 0.93 39.82
CA ALA A 391 -32.76 -0.34 40.32
C ALA A 391 -31.65 -1.35 40.70
N GLY A 392 -30.52 -0.85 41.23
CA GLY A 392 -29.39 -1.65 41.69
C GLY A 392 -28.43 -2.13 40.55
N GLU A 393 -28.74 -1.82 39.30
CA GLU A 393 -27.88 -2.17 38.14
C GLU A 393 -27.16 -0.94 37.56
N GLU A 394 -25.94 -1.19 37.03
CA GLU A 394 -25.13 -0.15 36.40
C GLU A 394 -25.55 0.10 34.94
N PHE A 395 -25.63 1.38 34.56
CA PHE A 395 -25.85 1.86 33.21
C PHE A 395 -24.70 2.79 32.80
N THR A 396 -24.20 2.60 31.59
CA THR A 396 -23.09 3.38 31.09
C THR A 396 -23.50 4.24 29.88
N ALA A 397 -23.23 5.55 29.99
CA ALA A 397 -23.31 6.48 28.85
C ALA A 397 -21.91 6.90 28.42
N LYS A 398 -21.70 7.07 27.11
CA LYS A 398 -20.43 7.54 26.57
C LYS A 398 -20.65 8.78 25.71
N GLY A 399 -19.92 9.84 26.04
CA GLY A 399 -19.87 11.07 25.27
C GLY A 399 -18.48 11.34 24.73
N LYS A 400 -18.39 12.05 23.61
CA LYS A 400 -17.12 12.48 23.03
C LYS A 400 -17.22 13.95 22.64
N VAL A 401 -16.29 14.76 23.13
CA VAL A 401 -16.15 16.17 22.78
C VAL A 401 -14.83 16.36 22.05
N VAL A 402 -14.86 16.99 20.90
CA VAL A 402 -13.65 17.36 20.15
C VAL A 402 -13.05 18.61 20.82
N LEU A 403 -11.81 18.52 21.26
CA LEU A 403 -11.04 19.62 21.85
C LEU A 403 -10.23 20.35 20.77
N ASP A 404 -9.65 19.59 19.84
CA ASP A 404 -8.92 20.09 18.68
C ASP A 404 -9.15 19.15 17.50
N GLU A 405 -9.52 19.71 16.38
CA GLU A 405 -9.79 18.92 15.16
C GLU A 405 -8.51 18.33 14.59
N GLY A 406 -7.38 19.03 14.70
CA GLY A 406 -6.11 18.63 14.15
C GLY A 406 -6.19 18.13 12.69
N TRP A 407 -5.53 17.04 12.37
CA TRP A 407 -5.53 16.44 11.03
C TRP A 407 -6.92 16.08 10.48
N LYS A 408 -7.91 15.80 11.36
CA LYS A 408 -9.28 15.49 10.91
C LYS A 408 -9.99 16.73 10.34
N GLY A 409 -9.63 17.91 10.80
CA GLY A 409 -10.08 19.16 10.18
C GLY A 409 -9.57 19.32 8.77
N ILE A 410 -8.29 19.00 8.52
CA ILE A 410 -7.67 18.96 7.19
C ILE A 410 -8.38 17.93 6.31
N GLU A 411 -8.55 16.70 6.82
CA GLU A 411 -9.24 15.62 6.11
C GLU A 411 -10.64 16.06 5.66
N ARG A 412 -11.44 16.67 6.54
CA ARG A 412 -12.77 17.14 6.23
C ARG A 412 -12.77 18.21 5.14
N LYS A 413 -11.83 19.17 5.18
CA LYS A 413 -11.65 20.17 4.13
C LYS A 413 -11.33 19.54 2.80
N CYS A 414 -10.35 18.62 2.75
CA CYS A 414 -10.02 17.87 1.54
C CYS A 414 -11.23 17.14 0.97
N TRP A 415 -12.03 16.46 1.80
CA TRP A 415 -13.23 15.77 1.37
C TRP A 415 -14.31 16.72 0.85
N THR A 416 -14.51 17.85 1.49
CA THR A 416 -15.52 18.84 1.09
C THR A 416 -15.20 19.44 -0.28
N ILE A 417 -13.96 19.81 -0.52
CA ILE A 417 -13.50 20.43 -1.76
C ILE A 417 -13.45 19.42 -2.92
N CYS A 418 -12.95 18.22 -2.62
CA CYS A 418 -12.68 17.21 -3.65
C CYS A 418 -13.92 16.42 -4.10
N TRP A 419 -15.00 16.35 -3.30
CA TRP A 419 -16.14 15.45 -3.56
C TRP A 419 -17.54 16.07 -3.39
N THR A 420 -17.69 17.36 -3.66
CA THR A 420 -18.95 18.11 -3.49
C THR A 420 -20.19 17.51 -4.17
N LYS A 421 -20.03 16.65 -5.18
CA LYS A 421 -21.17 16.05 -5.92
C LYS A 421 -21.65 14.68 -5.38
N ARG A 422 -20.98 14.06 -4.38
CA ARG A 422 -21.40 12.74 -3.83
C ARG A 422 -21.78 12.77 -2.34
N LYS A 423 -21.97 13.96 -1.76
CA LYS A 423 -22.23 14.14 -0.32
C LYS A 423 -23.47 13.42 0.23
N SER A 424 -24.51 13.17 -0.57
CA SER A 424 -25.75 12.57 -0.07
C SER A 424 -25.67 11.06 0.20
N LEU A 425 -24.75 10.34 -0.46
CA LEU A 425 -24.70 8.87 -0.38
C LEU A 425 -23.65 8.33 0.61
N LEU A 426 -22.52 9.01 0.79
CA LEU A 426 -21.42 8.51 1.64
C LEU A 426 -21.55 8.91 3.09
N LEU A 427 -22.01 10.14 3.39
CA LEU A 427 -22.35 10.52 4.77
C LEU A 427 -23.50 9.66 5.31
N CYS A 428 -24.48 9.33 4.47
CA CYS A 428 -25.56 8.41 4.83
C CYS A 428 -25.07 6.96 5.04
N ARG A 429 -24.02 6.50 4.34
CA ARG A 429 -23.42 5.17 4.58
C ARG A 429 -22.55 5.13 5.83
N MET A 430 -21.80 6.17 6.14
CA MET A 430 -21.02 6.24 7.41
C MET A 430 -21.93 6.35 8.65
N CYS A 431 -23.08 7.03 8.54
CA CYS A 431 -24.08 7.02 9.60
C CYS A 431 -24.86 5.71 9.69
N ARG A 432 -25.12 5.02 8.54
CA ARG A 432 -25.85 3.74 8.53
C ARG A 432 -25.02 2.53 8.98
N SER A 433 -23.69 2.55 8.86
CA SER A 433 -22.83 1.46 9.36
C SER A 433 -22.69 1.45 10.89
N LYS A 434 -23.14 2.50 11.59
CA LYS A 434 -23.25 2.51 13.06
C LYS A 434 -24.67 2.14 13.55
N ALA A 435 -25.63 1.97 12.65
CA ALA A 435 -27.03 1.71 12.98
C ALA A 435 -27.46 0.24 12.79
N SER A 436 -26.52 -0.71 12.74
CA SER A 436 -26.84 -2.14 12.69
C SER A 436 -26.56 -2.87 14.02
N ALA A 437 -26.76 -2.21 15.16
CA ALA A 437 -27.17 -2.89 16.37
C ALA A 437 -28.68 -2.68 16.47
N ALA A 438 -29.48 -3.73 16.32
CA ALA A 438 -30.91 -3.67 16.48
C ALA A 438 -31.21 -3.27 17.95
N PHE A 439 -31.50 -2.00 18.15
CA PHE A 439 -32.03 -1.53 19.41
C PHE A 439 -33.52 -1.85 19.44
N LEU A 440 -33.89 -2.79 20.25
CA LEU A 440 -35.29 -2.93 20.66
C LEU A 440 -35.57 -1.80 21.67
N VAL A 441 -36.02 -0.67 21.18
CA VAL A 441 -36.66 0.34 22.04
C VAL A 441 -38.04 -0.22 22.34
N LEU A 442 -38.21 -0.80 23.50
CA LEU A 442 -39.55 -1.05 24.03
C LEU A 442 -40.03 0.26 24.61
N ASN A 443 -40.90 1.00 23.89
CA ASN A 443 -41.75 2.05 24.43
C ASN A 443 -42.85 1.45 25.27
#